data_1c2dd59d274d467e98a59263df8f10ee
#
_entry.id   1c2dd59d274d467e98a59263df8f10ee
#
_cell.length_a   1.000
_cell.length_b   1.000
_cell.length_c   1.000
_cell.angle_alpha   90.00
_cell.angle_beta   90.00
_cell.angle_gamma   90.00
#
_symmetry.space_group_name_H-M   'P 1'
#
loop_
_entity.id
_entity.type
_entity.pdbx_description
1 polymer ?
#
loop_
_entity_poly.entity_id
_entity_poly.type
_entity_poly.pdbx_seq_one_letter_code
_entity_poly.pdbx_strand_id
1 'polypeptide(L)'
;KNIKRYCFGGFLLLLFALALQVDRAAAETDSGIAEMEMDFQAEAKSETAEEILPHGEDFDLEARSGLRTFFATLGGTIQENYTMIMDSFHEKYAEFVQFLFDEYIFALIPQVPQKEYKIDVVGENLLLLKSSIGSGDSLGSLLNGWISFSTILNLVEESKSVYSLTALKAGRPCSFLIDLDDNSLQKFEYEFDDTHKVIIQKTEDGHKVAFEEIIYDYELKFIEGTVTSNFYNAVIDLGENAVFAIRLADVFTFDIDFAREIKEGDKFYALVEKKSRDGNFNGYGRIIAARFINDGTSYEGFLFYDSEEEGKLSYFDRNGKALQKAFLRTPVHFTRISSRFTSARKHPILGITRAHPAIDYAAPKGTPVMAVGDGTVTRAAYTGGYGHLIILKHRGGLETQYAHLSGYAKGVRSGAKVSQGQVIGYVGSTGLSTGPHLDFRIKKGGKFVNPDHIIIPSKAPLRADQMEEYGLTVQKLDLLLQGKEDVKEFNAENWLNGLR
;
A
#
# COMPACT_ATOMS: atom_id res chain seq x y z
N LYS A 1 25.97 35.51 -21.33
CA LYS A 1 25.34 34.27 -20.81
C LYS A 1 24.62 34.48 -19.46
N ASN A 2 25.16 35.32 -18.56
CA ASN A 2 24.57 35.57 -17.24
C ASN A 2 23.32 36.48 -17.26
N ILE A 3 23.26 37.44 -18.17
CA ILE A 3 22.11 38.37 -18.29
C ILE A 3 20.84 37.63 -18.75
N LYS A 4 20.95 36.63 -19.65
CA LYS A 4 19.80 35.79 -20.08
C LYS A 4 19.21 34.96 -18.94
N ARG A 5 20.02 34.54 -17.96
CA ARG A 5 19.54 33.79 -16.77
C ARG A 5 18.73 34.65 -15.80
N TYR A 6 19.14 35.93 -15.59
CA TYR A 6 18.43 36.84 -14.68
C TYR A 6 17.07 37.30 -15.24
N CYS A 7 16.99 37.59 -16.54
CA CYS A 7 15.72 37.99 -17.17
C CYS A 7 14.72 36.83 -17.23
N PHE A 8 15.19 35.59 -17.43
CA PHE A 8 14.32 34.41 -17.50
C PHE A 8 13.82 33.97 -16.11
N GLY A 9 14.68 34.04 -15.08
CA GLY A 9 14.28 33.77 -13.69
C GLY A 9 13.23 34.77 -13.20
N GLY A 10 13.40 36.08 -13.51
CA GLY A 10 12.41 37.11 -13.18
C GLY A 10 11.08 36.94 -13.90
N PHE A 11 11.07 36.46 -15.14
CA PHE A 11 9.85 36.19 -15.91
C PHE A 11 9.11 34.95 -15.37
N LEU A 12 9.85 33.91 -14.99
CA LEU A 12 9.26 32.70 -14.34
C LEU A 12 8.68 33.04 -12.96
N LEU A 13 9.38 33.88 -12.16
CA LEU A 13 8.89 34.38 -10.88
C LEU A 13 7.63 35.24 -11.03
N LEU A 14 7.55 36.05 -12.12
CA LEU A 14 6.37 36.86 -12.41
C LEU A 14 5.16 36.01 -12.82
N LEU A 15 5.38 35.01 -13.68
CA LEU A 15 4.33 34.02 -14.03
C LEU A 15 3.90 33.20 -12.80
N PHE A 16 4.81 32.93 -11.91
CA PHE A 16 4.58 32.21 -10.68
C PHE A 16 3.80 33.06 -9.66
N ALA A 17 4.16 34.35 -9.50
CA ALA A 17 3.44 35.29 -8.66
C ALA A 17 2.01 35.55 -9.19
N LEU A 18 1.85 35.61 -10.51
CA LEU A 18 0.54 35.72 -11.16
C LEU A 18 -0.32 34.49 -10.91
N ALA A 19 0.27 33.30 -10.94
CA ALA A 19 -0.39 32.04 -10.67
C ALA A 19 -0.89 31.94 -9.22
N LEU A 20 -0.06 32.36 -8.27
CA LEU A 20 -0.44 32.44 -6.85
C LEU A 20 -1.54 33.47 -6.58
N GLN A 21 -1.57 34.58 -7.32
CA GLN A 21 -2.65 35.57 -7.23
C GLN A 21 -3.98 35.01 -7.77
N VAL A 22 -3.96 34.21 -8.83
CA VAL A 22 -5.15 33.53 -9.37
C VAL A 22 -5.69 32.50 -8.36
N ASP A 23 -4.81 31.69 -7.75
CA ASP A 23 -5.20 30.70 -6.72
C ASP A 23 -5.76 31.39 -5.46
N ARG A 24 -5.19 32.53 -5.07
CA ARG A 24 -5.63 33.31 -3.91
C ARG A 24 -6.96 34.02 -4.16
N ALA A 25 -7.20 34.50 -5.38
CA ALA A 25 -8.46 35.14 -5.78
C ALA A 25 -9.59 34.10 -5.95
N ALA A 26 -9.29 32.89 -6.37
CA ALA A 26 -10.25 31.79 -6.41
C ALA A 26 -10.70 31.33 -4.99
N ALA A 27 -9.85 31.55 -3.97
CA ALA A 27 -10.17 31.27 -2.57
C ALA A 27 -10.95 32.40 -1.87
N GLU A 28 -10.92 33.64 -2.38
CA GLU A 28 -11.54 34.84 -1.76
C GLU A 28 -12.70 35.39 -2.60
N THR A 29 -13.82 34.70 -2.73
CA THR A 29 -15.15 35.16 -3.22
C THR A 29 -15.27 35.86 -4.59
N ASP A 30 -16.46 35.73 -5.23
CA ASP A 30 -16.85 36.27 -6.58
C ASP A 30 -16.55 37.74 -6.88
N SER A 31 -16.33 38.59 -5.86
CA SER A 31 -16.03 40.01 -6.04
C SER A 31 -14.55 40.32 -6.34
N GLY A 32 -13.64 39.51 -5.84
CA GLY A 32 -12.20 39.72 -6.04
C GLY A 32 -11.73 39.42 -7.47
N ILE A 33 -12.46 38.54 -8.15
CA ILE A 33 -12.12 38.10 -9.51
C ILE A 33 -12.44 39.19 -10.55
N ALA A 34 -13.55 39.90 -10.37
CA ALA A 34 -13.93 41.02 -11.28
C ALA A 34 -12.96 42.23 -11.21
N GLU A 35 -12.40 42.50 -10.00
CA GLU A 35 -11.35 43.53 -9.87
C GLU A 35 -10.05 43.08 -10.50
N MET A 36 -9.67 41.82 -10.37
CA MET A 36 -8.45 41.26 -10.95
C MET A 36 -8.51 41.18 -12.49
N GLU A 37 -9.69 40.91 -13.07
CA GLU A 37 -9.91 40.96 -14.53
C GLU A 37 -9.70 42.37 -15.13
N MET A 38 -10.13 43.43 -14.41
CA MET A 38 -9.91 44.79 -14.84
C MET A 38 -8.43 45.20 -14.79
N ASP A 39 -7.72 44.80 -13.75
CA ASP A 39 -6.29 45.04 -13.61
C ASP A 39 -5.47 44.28 -14.66
N PHE A 40 -5.80 43.00 -14.89
CA PHE A 40 -5.16 42.16 -15.89
C PHE A 40 -5.36 42.69 -17.32
N GLN A 41 -6.58 43.17 -17.65
CA GLN A 41 -6.85 43.81 -18.97
C GLN A 41 -6.16 45.16 -19.10
N ALA A 42 -5.97 45.88 -18.00
CA ALA A 42 -5.24 47.17 -18.02
C ALA A 42 -3.73 46.95 -18.20
N GLU A 43 -3.14 45.98 -17.51
CA GLU A 43 -1.73 45.62 -17.65
C GLU A 43 -1.40 44.97 -19.01
N ALA A 44 -2.27 44.10 -19.52
CA ALA A 44 -2.09 43.48 -20.85
C ALA A 44 -2.19 44.49 -22.02
N LYS A 45 -2.78 45.68 -21.78
CA LYS A 45 -2.87 46.79 -22.76
C LYS A 45 -1.84 47.87 -22.52
N SER A 46 -1.03 47.79 -21.45
CA SER A 46 0.00 48.78 -21.17
C SER A 46 1.25 48.53 -22.02
N GLU A 47 1.97 49.64 -22.37
CA GLU A 47 3.26 49.59 -23.11
C GLU A 47 4.31 48.75 -22.36
N THR A 48 4.16 48.53 -21.03
CA THR A 48 5.03 47.70 -20.21
C THR A 48 4.95 46.20 -20.56
N ALA A 49 3.85 45.71 -21.11
CA ALA A 49 3.75 44.33 -21.57
C ALA A 49 4.62 44.05 -22.82
N GLU A 50 4.90 45.05 -23.62
CA GLU A 50 5.83 44.93 -24.77
C GLU A 50 7.31 44.99 -24.36
N GLU A 51 7.64 45.66 -23.24
CA GLU A 51 9.01 45.75 -22.73
C GLU A 51 9.44 44.47 -21.96
N ILE A 52 8.50 43.72 -21.42
CA ILE A 52 8.77 42.51 -20.61
C ILE A 52 9.01 41.26 -21.49
N LEU A 53 8.55 41.28 -22.74
CA LEU A 53 8.80 40.18 -23.67
C LEU A 53 10.25 40.23 -24.17
N PRO A 54 11.04 39.18 -24.05
CA PRO A 54 12.43 39.19 -24.50
C PRO A 54 12.52 39.41 -26.00
N HIS A 55 13.15 40.52 -26.38
CA HIS A 55 13.57 40.77 -27.73
C HIS A 55 14.78 39.91 -28.09
N GLY A 56 14.54 38.68 -28.55
CA GLY A 56 15.58 37.75 -29.00
C GLY A 56 15.08 36.95 -30.20
N GLU A 57 15.92 36.84 -31.22
CA GLU A 57 15.63 36.19 -32.51
C GLU A 57 15.36 34.66 -32.43
N ASP A 58 15.36 34.07 -31.25
CA ASP A 58 15.26 32.64 -31.03
C ASP A 58 13.89 32.18 -30.49
N PHE A 59 12.85 33.02 -30.47
CA PHE A 59 11.50 32.60 -30.08
C PHE A 59 10.63 32.45 -31.33
N ASP A 60 10.17 31.20 -31.56
CA ASP A 60 9.33 30.84 -32.70
C ASP A 60 8.05 31.70 -32.76
N LEU A 61 7.77 32.25 -33.91
CA LEU A 61 6.59 33.07 -34.22
C LEU A 61 5.27 32.33 -33.93
N GLU A 62 5.26 30.99 -34.04
CA GLU A 62 4.10 30.12 -33.70
C GLU A 62 3.79 30.11 -32.20
N ALA A 63 4.79 30.11 -31.34
CA ALA A 63 4.60 30.16 -29.88
C ALA A 63 4.02 31.51 -29.42
N ARG A 64 4.45 32.62 -30.07
CA ARG A 64 3.88 33.96 -29.82
C ARG A 64 2.44 34.08 -30.30
N SER A 65 2.13 33.50 -31.44
CA SER A 65 0.77 33.42 -32.00
C SER A 65 -0.13 32.57 -31.13
N GLY A 66 0.35 31.44 -30.63
CA GLY A 66 -0.37 30.54 -29.73
C GLY A 66 -0.76 31.20 -28.42
N LEU A 67 0.16 31.92 -27.78
CA LEU A 67 -0.08 32.69 -26.55
C LEU A 67 -1.09 33.81 -26.74
N ARG A 68 -0.96 34.60 -27.82
CA ARG A 68 -1.94 35.66 -28.14
C ARG A 68 -3.34 35.11 -28.42
N THR A 69 -3.44 34.01 -29.15
CA THR A 69 -4.71 33.34 -29.45
C THR A 69 -5.31 32.76 -28.19
N PHE A 70 -4.51 32.19 -27.31
CA PHE A 70 -4.93 31.65 -26.01
C PHE A 70 -5.55 32.73 -25.12
N PHE A 71 -4.87 33.88 -24.95
CA PHE A 71 -5.37 34.99 -24.13
C PHE A 71 -6.57 35.71 -24.77
N ALA A 72 -6.65 35.79 -26.08
CA ALA A 72 -7.79 36.40 -26.81
C ALA A 72 -9.02 35.48 -26.74
N THR A 73 -8.86 34.16 -26.76
CA THR A 73 -9.96 33.20 -26.65
C THR A 73 -10.47 33.12 -25.20
N LEU A 74 -9.59 33.30 -24.20
CA LEU A 74 -9.97 33.37 -22.78
C LEU A 74 -10.93 34.55 -22.49
N GLY A 75 -10.70 35.71 -23.08
CA GLY A 75 -11.51 36.92 -22.84
C GLY A 75 -12.92 36.91 -23.46
N GLY A 76 -13.20 35.99 -24.37
CA GLY A 76 -14.45 36.00 -25.13
C GLY A 76 -15.59 35.11 -24.62
N THR A 77 -15.32 34.15 -23.69
CA THR A 77 -16.29 33.10 -23.39
C THR A 77 -16.60 32.93 -21.90
N ILE A 78 -16.19 33.85 -21.06
CA ILE A 78 -16.16 33.70 -19.58
C ILE A 78 -17.57 33.68 -18.92
N GLN A 79 -18.57 34.25 -19.56
CA GLN A 79 -19.84 34.56 -18.89
C GLN A 79 -20.91 33.42 -18.79
N GLU A 80 -20.80 32.35 -19.58
CA GLU A 80 -21.89 31.35 -19.62
C GLU A 80 -21.59 29.97 -18.97
N ASN A 81 -20.34 29.64 -18.63
CA ASN A 81 -20.00 28.33 -18.05
C ASN A 81 -18.82 28.39 -17.07
N TYR A 82 -18.90 29.24 -16.07
CA TYR A 82 -17.82 29.57 -15.14
C TYR A 82 -17.17 28.35 -14.47
N THR A 83 -17.93 27.43 -13.92
CA THR A 83 -17.40 26.26 -13.22
C THR A 83 -16.61 25.31 -14.14
N MET A 84 -17.18 25.04 -15.33
CA MET A 84 -16.55 24.16 -16.32
C MET A 84 -15.29 24.77 -16.95
N ILE A 85 -15.27 26.10 -17.05
CA ILE A 85 -14.11 26.86 -17.55
C ILE A 85 -12.98 26.87 -16.50
N MET A 86 -13.30 27.02 -15.23
CA MET A 86 -12.31 27.00 -14.14
C MET A 86 -11.68 25.62 -13.97
N ASP A 87 -12.46 24.55 -14.02
CA ASP A 87 -11.92 23.19 -13.98
C ASP A 87 -11.02 22.91 -15.19
N SER A 88 -11.44 23.30 -16.39
CA SER A 88 -10.63 23.18 -17.61
C SER A 88 -9.40 24.11 -17.62
N PHE A 89 -9.49 25.26 -16.96
CA PHE A 89 -8.38 26.20 -16.80
C PHE A 89 -7.35 25.65 -15.83
N HIS A 90 -7.78 25.11 -14.68
CA HIS A 90 -6.89 24.47 -13.71
C HIS A 90 -6.14 23.28 -14.33
N GLU A 91 -6.83 22.45 -15.10
CA GLU A 91 -6.22 21.30 -15.77
C GLU A 91 -5.17 21.74 -16.83
N LYS A 92 -5.54 22.66 -17.71
CA LYS A 92 -4.61 23.19 -18.73
C LYS A 92 -3.49 24.04 -18.15
N TYR A 93 -3.75 24.74 -17.05
CA TYR A 93 -2.74 25.48 -16.33
C TYR A 93 -1.76 24.53 -15.65
N ALA A 94 -2.24 23.47 -14.99
CA ALA A 94 -1.40 22.46 -14.42
C ALA A 94 -0.53 21.76 -15.49
N GLU A 95 -1.10 21.44 -16.65
CA GLU A 95 -0.36 20.90 -17.80
C GLU A 95 0.72 21.86 -18.32
N PHE A 96 0.40 23.15 -18.41
CA PHE A 96 1.35 24.18 -18.86
C PHE A 96 2.49 24.40 -17.84
N VAL A 97 2.15 24.47 -16.56
CA VAL A 97 3.16 24.54 -15.48
C VAL A 97 4.01 23.29 -15.49
N GLN A 98 3.40 22.12 -15.62
CA GLN A 98 4.12 20.84 -15.73
C GLN A 98 5.05 20.84 -16.94
N PHE A 99 4.58 21.27 -18.12
CA PHE A 99 5.40 21.39 -19.33
C PHE A 99 6.62 22.33 -19.15
N LEU A 100 6.40 23.51 -18.54
CA LEU A 100 7.50 24.43 -18.24
C LEU A 100 8.52 23.84 -17.28
N PHE A 101 8.06 23.11 -16.29
CA PHE A 101 8.94 22.46 -15.32
C PHE A 101 9.67 21.27 -15.93
N ASP A 102 9.01 20.42 -16.68
CA ASP A 102 9.63 19.25 -17.32
C ASP A 102 10.77 19.67 -18.26
N GLU A 103 10.62 20.82 -18.93
CA GLU A 103 11.60 21.32 -19.88
C GLU A 103 12.71 22.17 -19.23
N TYR A 104 12.38 22.92 -18.17
CA TYR A 104 13.30 23.93 -17.62
C TYR A 104 13.75 23.67 -16.18
N ILE A 105 13.10 22.80 -15.41
CA ILE A 105 13.46 22.59 -14.00
C ILE A 105 14.91 22.11 -13.83
N PHE A 106 15.37 21.21 -14.70
CA PHE A 106 16.76 20.71 -14.65
C PHE A 106 17.79 21.77 -15.06
N ALA A 107 17.36 22.80 -15.77
CA ALA A 107 18.20 23.94 -16.08
C ALA A 107 18.26 24.95 -14.93
N LEU A 108 17.17 25.09 -14.18
CA LEU A 108 17.04 26.01 -13.04
C LEU A 108 17.67 25.41 -11.77
N ILE A 109 17.45 24.13 -11.54
CA ILE A 109 17.94 23.40 -10.36
C ILE A 109 18.70 22.16 -10.84
N PRO A 110 19.96 22.31 -11.30
CA PRO A 110 20.74 21.20 -11.87
C PRO A 110 20.98 20.02 -10.89
N GLN A 111 20.77 20.25 -9.61
CA GLN A 111 20.93 19.23 -8.55
C GLN A 111 19.77 18.23 -8.51
N VAL A 112 18.59 18.58 -9.07
CA VAL A 112 17.43 17.68 -9.09
C VAL A 112 17.76 16.43 -9.90
N PRO A 113 17.59 15.22 -9.35
CA PRO A 113 17.74 13.97 -10.10
C PRO A 113 16.82 13.93 -11.32
N GLN A 114 17.32 13.46 -12.46
CA GLN A 114 16.53 13.37 -13.69
C GLN A 114 15.50 12.25 -13.62
N LYS A 115 14.27 12.58 -13.24
CA LYS A 115 13.10 11.69 -13.21
C LYS A 115 11.80 12.49 -13.27
N GLU A 116 10.69 11.80 -13.38
CA GLU A 116 9.36 12.43 -13.37
C GLU A 116 9.02 12.93 -11.95
N TYR A 117 8.51 14.17 -11.88
CA TYR A 117 8.06 14.81 -10.67
C TYR A 117 6.64 15.33 -10.82
N LYS A 118 5.84 15.16 -9.77
CA LYS A 118 4.67 15.99 -9.54
C LYS A 118 5.14 17.22 -8.75
N ILE A 119 4.78 18.40 -9.23
CA ILE A 119 5.33 19.67 -8.74
C ILE A 119 4.23 20.44 -8.05
N ASP A 120 4.48 20.84 -6.81
CA ASP A 120 3.61 21.71 -6.04
C ASP A 120 4.43 22.90 -5.53
N VAL A 121 3.84 24.08 -5.53
CA VAL A 121 4.44 25.27 -4.97
C VAL A 121 3.92 25.50 -3.57
N VAL A 122 4.82 25.70 -2.64
CA VAL A 122 4.50 25.86 -1.22
C VAL A 122 4.99 27.23 -0.75
N GLY A 123 4.06 28.17 -0.56
CA GLY A 123 4.43 29.55 -0.20
C GLY A 123 5.03 30.32 -1.38
N GLU A 124 5.80 31.38 -1.09
CA GLU A 124 6.30 32.32 -2.10
C GLU A 124 7.55 31.78 -2.83
N ASN A 125 8.43 31.05 -2.15
CA ASN A 125 9.76 30.67 -2.68
C ASN A 125 10.11 29.17 -2.47
N LEU A 126 9.15 28.30 -2.11
CA LEU A 126 9.41 26.90 -1.87
C LEU A 126 8.77 26.01 -2.95
N LEU A 127 9.56 25.11 -3.49
CA LEU A 127 9.16 24.13 -4.49
C LEU A 127 9.14 22.73 -3.88
N LEU A 128 8.00 22.07 -3.95
CA LEU A 128 7.83 20.69 -3.51
C LEU A 128 7.78 19.77 -4.71
N LEU A 129 8.81 18.94 -4.88
CA LEU A 129 8.90 17.93 -5.91
C LEU A 129 8.55 16.57 -5.33
N LYS A 130 7.45 15.97 -5.78
CA LYS A 130 7.01 14.62 -5.39
C LYS A 130 7.34 13.60 -6.47
N SER A 131 7.92 12.47 -6.10
CA SER A 131 8.28 11.38 -7.00
C SER A 131 8.28 10.04 -6.27
N SER A 132 8.76 8.99 -6.93
CA SER A 132 9.01 7.70 -6.30
C SER A 132 10.48 7.30 -6.46
N ILE A 133 10.96 6.44 -5.58
CA ILE A 133 12.31 5.86 -5.67
C ILE A 133 12.39 5.00 -6.93
N GLY A 134 13.35 5.28 -7.79
CA GLY A 134 13.64 4.50 -8.99
C GLY A 134 14.44 3.22 -8.70
N SER A 135 14.47 2.32 -9.68
CA SER A 135 15.35 1.15 -9.59
C SER A 135 16.82 1.58 -9.68
N GLY A 136 17.60 1.27 -8.64
CA GLY A 136 19.01 1.67 -8.54
C GLY A 136 19.25 3.02 -7.87
N ASP A 137 18.21 3.76 -7.47
CA ASP A 137 18.38 4.97 -6.67
C ASP A 137 19.03 4.65 -5.33
N SER A 138 19.92 5.53 -4.92
CA SER A 138 20.56 5.55 -3.60
C SER A 138 20.38 6.92 -2.97
N LEU A 139 20.48 7.02 -1.66
CA LEU A 139 20.44 8.32 -0.99
C LEU A 139 21.52 9.27 -1.54
N GLY A 140 22.71 8.72 -1.85
CA GLY A 140 23.79 9.48 -2.48
C GLY A 140 23.43 10.03 -3.85
N SER A 141 22.81 9.22 -4.74
CA SER A 141 22.40 9.70 -6.08
C SER A 141 21.27 10.71 -6.03
N LEU A 142 20.39 10.60 -5.04
CA LEU A 142 19.24 11.50 -4.88
C LEU A 142 19.62 12.86 -4.30
N LEU A 143 20.60 12.91 -3.36
CA LEU A 143 20.94 14.11 -2.61
C LEU A 143 22.28 14.73 -3.03
N ASN A 144 22.97 14.10 -3.99
CA ASN A 144 24.23 14.63 -4.51
C ASN A 144 24.02 16.00 -5.14
N GLY A 145 24.85 16.98 -4.74
CA GLY A 145 24.74 18.36 -5.19
C GLY A 145 24.10 19.32 -4.17
N TRP A 146 23.25 18.81 -3.27
CA TRP A 146 22.75 19.59 -2.13
C TRP A 146 23.49 19.25 -0.82
N ILE A 147 23.81 17.99 -0.62
CA ILE A 147 24.41 17.49 0.61
C ILE A 147 25.74 16.81 0.29
N SER A 148 26.80 17.14 1.05
CA SER A 148 28.10 16.53 0.87
C SER A 148 28.04 15.02 1.12
N PHE A 149 28.84 14.25 0.39
CA PHE A 149 28.89 12.80 0.54
C PHE A 149 29.23 12.36 1.98
N SER A 150 30.12 13.08 2.66
CA SER A 150 30.45 12.82 4.08
C SER A 150 29.25 13.02 5.00
N THR A 151 28.44 14.07 4.76
CA THR A 151 27.21 14.31 5.53
C THR A 151 26.19 13.23 5.25
N ILE A 152 26.02 12.78 3.98
CA ILE A 152 25.12 11.67 3.64
C ILE A 152 25.52 10.39 4.39
N LEU A 153 26.81 10.07 4.47
CA LEU A 153 27.30 8.90 5.22
C LEU A 153 26.96 9.00 6.72
N ASN A 154 27.10 10.18 7.32
CA ASN A 154 26.73 10.40 8.72
C ASN A 154 25.22 10.20 8.94
N LEU A 155 24.37 10.76 8.08
CA LEU A 155 22.91 10.59 8.14
C LEU A 155 22.51 9.11 7.99
N VAL A 156 23.18 8.37 7.11
CA VAL A 156 22.97 6.92 6.96
C VAL A 156 23.38 6.17 8.23
N GLU A 157 24.45 6.56 8.89
CA GLU A 157 24.88 5.91 10.15
C GLU A 157 23.89 6.20 11.28
N GLU A 158 23.47 7.46 11.44
CA GLU A 158 22.47 7.87 12.44
C GLU A 158 21.13 7.14 12.27
N SER A 159 20.71 6.94 11.01
CA SER A 159 19.43 6.29 10.70
C SER A 159 19.39 4.79 11.03
N LYS A 160 20.53 4.11 11.14
CA LYS A 160 20.61 2.64 11.25
C LYS A 160 19.85 2.05 12.44
N SER A 161 19.69 2.80 13.52
CA SER A 161 18.97 2.34 14.72
C SER A 161 17.47 2.16 14.48
N VAL A 162 16.90 2.85 13.51
CA VAL A 162 15.47 2.84 13.18
C VAL A 162 15.24 2.23 11.80
N TYR A 163 15.92 2.75 10.76
CA TYR A 163 15.81 2.27 9.39
C TYR A 163 17.13 2.44 8.63
N SER A 164 17.55 1.42 7.90
CA SER A 164 18.77 1.49 7.11
C SER A 164 18.52 2.18 5.76
N LEU A 165 19.02 3.41 5.61
CA LEU A 165 18.98 4.17 4.37
C LEU A 165 19.96 3.69 3.28
N THR A 166 20.68 2.58 3.52
CA THR A 166 21.61 2.01 2.52
C THR A 166 20.91 1.33 1.36
N ALA A 167 19.63 0.96 1.52
CA ALA A 167 18.84 0.27 0.49
C ALA A 167 17.44 0.87 0.44
N LEU A 168 17.26 1.87 -0.42
CA LEU A 168 15.95 2.44 -0.70
C LEU A 168 15.12 1.44 -1.51
N LYS A 169 13.81 1.37 -1.23
CA LYS A 169 12.89 0.47 -1.93
C LYS A 169 12.31 1.17 -3.16
N ALA A 170 12.54 0.63 -4.36
CA ALA A 170 11.96 1.14 -5.59
C ALA A 170 10.42 1.18 -5.52
N GLY A 171 9.83 2.20 -6.10
CA GLY A 171 8.40 2.46 -6.12
C GLY A 171 7.85 3.16 -4.87
N ARG A 172 8.64 3.35 -3.80
CA ARG A 172 8.20 4.07 -2.60
C ARG A 172 8.23 5.58 -2.82
N PRO A 173 7.24 6.34 -2.29
CA PRO A 173 7.19 7.79 -2.41
C PRO A 173 8.41 8.49 -1.82
N CYS A 174 8.84 9.55 -2.49
CA CYS A 174 9.81 10.51 -1.95
C CYS A 174 9.47 11.92 -2.41
N SER A 175 9.91 12.92 -1.63
CA SER A 175 9.73 14.32 -1.97
C SER A 175 10.93 15.16 -1.59
N PHE A 176 11.09 16.29 -2.32
CA PHE A 176 12.15 17.27 -2.11
C PHE A 176 11.50 18.63 -1.95
N LEU A 177 11.74 19.31 -0.85
CA LEU A 177 11.36 20.70 -0.64
C LEU A 177 12.60 21.56 -0.87
N ILE A 178 12.54 22.43 -1.88
CA ILE A 178 13.67 23.22 -2.35
C ILE A 178 13.33 24.69 -2.19
N ASP A 179 14.27 25.46 -1.67
CA ASP A 179 14.21 26.91 -1.63
C ASP A 179 14.71 27.47 -2.96
N LEU A 180 13.88 28.27 -3.62
CA LEU A 180 14.18 28.83 -4.93
C LEU A 180 15.14 30.04 -4.88
N ASP A 181 15.29 30.71 -3.72
CA ASP A 181 16.17 31.85 -3.56
C ASP A 181 17.66 31.45 -3.62
N ASP A 182 18.00 30.35 -2.94
CA ASP A 182 19.36 29.85 -2.86
C ASP A 182 19.58 28.47 -3.50
N ASN A 183 18.52 27.88 -4.09
CA ASN A 183 18.50 26.53 -4.65
C ASN A 183 18.90 25.45 -3.65
N SER A 184 18.63 25.65 -2.36
CA SER A 184 19.00 24.71 -1.32
C SER A 184 17.89 23.71 -1.01
N LEU A 185 18.27 22.47 -0.70
CA LEU A 185 17.36 21.46 -0.19
C LEU A 185 17.00 21.78 1.26
N GLN A 186 15.75 22.13 1.51
CA GLN A 186 15.23 22.38 2.85
C GLN A 186 14.81 21.08 3.53
N LYS A 187 14.18 20.16 2.77
CA LYS A 187 13.70 18.88 3.30
C LYS A 187 13.67 17.82 2.22
N PHE A 188 14.11 16.61 2.55
CA PHE A 188 13.88 15.39 1.79
C PHE A 188 13.05 14.44 2.65
N GLU A 189 11.97 13.89 2.09
CA GLU A 189 11.15 12.85 2.74
C GLU A 189 11.18 11.58 1.92
N TYR A 190 11.18 10.43 2.61
CA TYR A 190 11.12 9.10 2.02
C TYR A 190 10.21 8.20 2.85
N GLU A 191 9.14 7.70 2.24
CA GLU A 191 8.19 6.79 2.88
C GLU A 191 8.69 5.35 2.72
N PHE A 192 9.33 4.80 3.76
CA PHE A 192 9.92 3.46 3.67
C PHE A 192 8.93 2.32 3.90
N ASP A 193 7.78 2.61 4.50
CA ASP A 193 6.61 1.74 4.58
C ASP A 193 5.31 2.58 4.55
N ASP A 194 4.15 1.94 4.78
CA ASP A 194 2.84 2.60 4.69
C ASP A 194 2.48 3.41 5.94
N THR A 195 3.32 3.37 6.96
CA THR A 195 3.06 4.00 8.27
C THR A 195 4.16 4.95 8.71
N HIS A 196 5.36 4.88 8.10
CA HIS A 196 6.50 5.67 8.54
C HIS A 196 7.27 6.29 7.38
N LYS A 197 7.83 7.44 7.63
CA LYS A 197 8.73 8.15 6.72
C LYS A 197 10.02 8.61 7.41
N VAL A 198 11.08 8.69 6.63
CA VAL A 198 12.33 9.35 7.01
C VAL A 198 12.29 10.78 6.49
N ILE A 199 12.71 11.72 7.31
CA ILE A 199 12.90 13.13 6.96
C ILE A 199 14.36 13.48 7.14
N ILE A 200 14.95 14.07 6.10
CA ILE A 200 16.25 14.74 6.17
C ILE A 200 15.98 16.22 6.00
N GLN A 201 16.22 17.01 7.03
CA GLN A 201 15.89 18.43 7.08
C GLN A 201 17.14 19.28 7.28
N LYS A 202 17.24 20.40 6.55
CA LYS A 202 18.24 21.45 6.75
C LYS A 202 17.98 22.16 8.10
N THR A 203 19.03 22.34 8.89
CA THR A 203 19.04 23.05 10.17
C THR A 203 20.20 24.04 10.17
N GLU A 204 20.28 24.92 11.18
CA GLU A 204 21.38 25.85 11.34
C GLU A 204 22.76 25.15 11.41
N ASP A 205 22.80 23.95 12.02
CA ASP A 205 24.01 23.14 12.20
C ASP A 205 24.30 22.17 11.03
N GLY A 206 23.52 22.20 9.95
CA GLY A 206 23.62 21.28 8.83
C GLY A 206 22.33 20.50 8.58
N HIS A 207 22.42 19.20 8.26
CA HIS A 207 21.25 18.35 8.00
C HIS A 207 21.07 17.33 9.12
N LYS A 208 19.83 17.08 9.52
CA LYS A 208 19.47 16.08 10.53
C LYS A 208 18.48 15.08 9.96
N VAL A 209 18.57 13.82 10.43
CA VAL A 209 17.59 12.77 10.11
C VAL A 209 16.57 12.65 11.24
N ALA A 210 15.30 12.54 10.85
CA ALA A 210 14.19 12.27 11.76
C ALA A 210 13.32 11.15 11.18
N PHE A 211 12.51 10.54 12.04
CA PHE A 211 11.54 9.52 11.68
C PHE A 211 10.17 9.97 12.15
N GLU A 212 9.18 9.89 11.28
CA GLU A 212 7.82 10.30 11.59
C GLU A 212 6.83 9.23 11.16
N GLU A 213 5.73 9.12 11.89
CA GLU A 213 4.57 8.35 11.46
C GLU A 213 3.81 9.13 10.38
N ILE A 214 3.32 8.39 9.38
CA ILE A 214 2.42 8.94 8.38
C ILE A 214 1.01 8.93 8.96
N ILE A 215 0.46 10.11 9.20
CA ILE A 215 -0.88 10.26 9.74
C ILE A 215 -1.89 10.13 8.61
N TYR A 216 -2.93 9.35 8.85
CA TYR A 216 -4.06 9.17 7.97
C TYR A 216 -5.36 9.49 8.70
N ASP A 217 -6.29 10.06 7.98
CA ASP A 217 -7.68 10.16 8.43
C ASP A 217 -8.40 8.87 8.08
N TYR A 218 -9.22 8.37 9.01
CA TYR A 218 -10.01 7.17 8.82
C TYR A 218 -11.49 7.50 8.91
N GLU A 219 -12.23 7.16 7.86
CA GLU A 219 -13.68 7.25 7.82
C GLU A 219 -14.26 5.84 7.73
N LEU A 220 -15.22 5.51 8.59
CA LEU A 220 -15.93 4.24 8.49
C LEU A 220 -17.00 4.34 7.39
N LYS A 221 -17.03 3.37 6.48
CA LYS A 221 -18.01 3.29 5.41
C LYS A 221 -18.74 1.96 5.44
N PHE A 222 -20.04 2.01 5.29
CA PHE A 222 -20.88 0.85 5.00
C PHE A 222 -20.89 0.60 3.49
N ILE A 223 -20.62 -0.64 3.09
CA ILE A 223 -20.63 -1.10 1.71
C ILE A 223 -21.49 -2.35 1.65
N GLU A 224 -22.47 -2.36 0.76
CA GLU A 224 -23.27 -3.54 0.44
C GLU A 224 -23.26 -3.81 -1.06
N GLY A 225 -23.34 -5.09 -1.41
CA GLY A 225 -23.39 -5.49 -2.82
C GLY A 225 -24.00 -6.86 -3.02
N THR A 226 -24.41 -7.08 -4.27
CA THR A 226 -24.91 -8.37 -4.75
C THR A 226 -24.04 -8.85 -5.90
N VAL A 227 -23.66 -10.12 -5.87
CA VAL A 227 -22.85 -10.73 -6.93
C VAL A 227 -23.71 -10.95 -8.16
N THR A 228 -23.31 -10.35 -9.29
CA THR A 228 -23.99 -10.49 -10.58
C THR A 228 -23.27 -11.45 -11.53
N SER A 229 -21.97 -11.61 -11.38
CA SER A 229 -21.13 -12.52 -12.19
C SER A 229 -20.07 -13.22 -11.33
N ASN A 230 -19.23 -12.46 -10.69
CA ASN A 230 -18.27 -12.91 -9.70
C ASN A 230 -18.06 -11.83 -8.64
N PHE A 231 -17.49 -12.19 -7.51
CA PHE A 231 -17.33 -11.29 -6.38
C PHE A 231 -16.43 -10.08 -6.69
N TYR A 232 -15.35 -10.27 -7.43
CA TYR A 232 -14.44 -9.18 -7.81
C TYR A 232 -15.17 -8.10 -8.63
N ASN A 233 -15.89 -8.49 -9.68
CA ASN A 233 -16.63 -7.55 -10.50
C ASN A 233 -17.72 -6.82 -9.71
N ALA A 234 -18.44 -7.53 -8.83
CA ALA A 234 -19.45 -6.91 -7.98
C ALA A 234 -18.86 -5.80 -7.08
N VAL A 235 -17.62 -5.96 -6.61
CA VAL A 235 -16.92 -4.92 -5.86
C VAL A 235 -16.50 -3.75 -6.75
N ILE A 236 -15.97 -4.01 -7.94
CA ILE A 236 -15.55 -2.95 -8.88
C ILE A 236 -16.75 -2.13 -9.36
N ASP A 237 -17.88 -2.77 -9.63
CA ASP A 237 -19.13 -2.11 -10.08
C ASP A 237 -19.68 -1.14 -9.02
N LEU A 238 -19.34 -1.32 -7.74
CA LEU A 238 -19.66 -0.38 -6.65
C LEU A 238 -18.70 0.82 -6.56
N GLY A 239 -17.70 0.90 -7.46
CA GLY A 239 -16.65 1.93 -7.42
C GLY A 239 -15.56 1.66 -6.37
N GLU A 240 -15.55 0.46 -5.80
CA GLU A 240 -14.48 0.02 -4.88
C GLU A 240 -13.35 -0.67 -5.67
N ASN A 241 -12.24 -1.01 -5.03
CA ASN A 241 -11.08 -1.59 -5.73
C ASN A 241 -10.75 -3.03 -5.29
N ALA A 242 -9.80 -3.64 -6.01
CA ALA A 242 -9.32 -5.00 -5.75
C ALA A 242 -8.85 -5.23 -4.30
N VAL A 243 -8.28 -4.21 -3.65
CA VAL A 243 -7.78 -4.34 -2.27
C VAL A 243 -8.94 -4.57 -1.30
N PHE A 244 -10.08 -3.87 -1.50
CA PHE A 244 -11.27 -4.11 -0.70
C PHE A 244 -11.81 -5.53 -0.90
N ALA A 245 -11.89 -6.00 -2.17
CA ALA A 245 -12.35 -7.36 -2.46
C ALA A 245 -11.47 -8.42 -1.75
N ILE A 246 -10.14 -8.25 -1.82
CA ILE A 246 -9.20 -9.16 -1.15
C ILE A 246 -9.41 -9.12 0.37
N ARG A 247 -9.46 -7.94 0.99
CA ARG A 247 -9.65 -7.80 2.44
C ARG A 247 -10.97 -8.40 2.93
N LEU A 248 -12.05 -8.24 2.17
CA LEU A 248 -13.33 -8.81 2.53
C LEU A 248 -13.33 -10.35 2.38
N ALA A 249 -12.72 -10.88 1.31
CA ALA A 249 -12.54 -12.31 1.15
C ALA A 249 -11.67 -12.93 2.26
N ASP A 250 -10.64 -12.21 2.71
CA ASP A 250 -9.74 -12.67 3.78
C ASP A 250 -10.47 -12.91 5.11
N VAL A 251 -11.53 -12.14 5.40
CA VAL A 251 -12.36 -12.35 6.61
C VAL A 251 -12.96 -13.76 6.62
N PHE A 252 -13.40 -14.26 5.46
CA PHE A 252 -14.13 -15.53 5.34
C PHE A 252 -13.33 -16.63 4.62
N THR A 253 -12.04 -16.44 4.39
CA THR A 253 -11.19 -17.34 3.58
C THR A 253 -11.13 -18.78 4.08
N PHE A 254 -11.44 -19.00 5.36
CA PHE A 254 -11.49 -20.35 5.96
C PHE A 254 -12.85 -21.04 5.84
N ASP A 255 -13.90 -20.31 5.54
CA ASP A 255 -15.27 -20.80 5.50
C ASP A 255 -15.85 -20.78 4.08
N ILE A 256 -15.40 -19.87 3.18
CA ILE A 256 -15.86 -19.71 1.81
C ILE A 256 -14.67 -19.80 0.83
N ASP A 257 -14.79 -20.66 -0.19
CA ASP A 257 -13.86 -20.66 -1.34
C ASP A 257 -14.35 -19.65 -2.38
N PHE A 258 -13.86 -18.41 -2.29
CA PHE A 258 -14.25 -17.31 -3.18
C PHE A 258 -13.99 -17.55 -4.67
N ALA A 259 -13.13 -18.53 -5.01
CA ALA A 259 -12.86 -18.88 -6.40
C ALA A 259 -13.87 -19.91 -6.97
N ARG A 260 -14.59 -20.66 -6.12
CA ARG A 260 -15.39 -21.80 -6.55
C ARG A 260 -16.83 -21.81 -6.05
N GLU A 261 -17.07 -21.23 -4.87
CA GLU A 261 -18.37 -21.36 -4.18
C GLU A 261 -19.27 -20.13 -4.36
N ILE A 262 -18.71 -19.01 -4.86
CA ILE A 262 -19.47 -17.78 -5.08
C ILE A 262 -20.43 -17.94 -6.27
N LYS A 263 -21.67 -17.53 -6.08
CA LYS A 263 -22.75 -17.61 -7.05
C LYS A 263 -23.40 -16.26 -7.31
N GLU A 264 -24.03 -16.14 -8.47
CA GLU A 264 -24.93 -15.02 -8.75
C GLU A 264 -26.07 -14.99 -7.73
N GLY A 265 -26.37 -13.79 -7.22
CA GLY A 265 -27.36 -13.56 -6.16
C GLY A 265 -26.78 -13.58 -4.74
N ASP A 266 -25.55 -14.03 -4.53
CA ASP A 266 -24.87 -13.90 -3.24
C ASP A 266 -24.73 -12.43 -2.84
N LYS A 267 -24.75 -12.15 -1.54
CA LYS A 267 -24.74 -10.77 -1.02
C LYS A 267 -23.63 -10.59 -0.01
N PHE A 268 -23.08 -9.39 0.02
CA PHE A 268 -22.09 -9.01 1.02
C PHE A 268 -22.38 -7.64 1.61
N TYR A 269 -21.99 -7.49 2.86
CA TYR A 269 -22.11 -6.29 3.66
C TYR A 269 -20.81 -6.11 4.44
N ALA A 270 -20.27 -4.90 4.47
CA ALA A 270 -19.04 -4.63 5.19
C ALA A 270 -19.05 -3.22 5.80
N LEU A 271 -18.54 -3.13 7.00
CA LEU A 271 -18.12 -1.88 7.63
C LEU A 271 -16.59 -1.81 7.50
N VAL A 272 -16.09 -0.87 6.70
CA VAL A 272 -14.68 -0.76 6.37
C VAL A 272 -14.16 0.65 6.63
N GLU A 273 -12.98 0.75 7.20
CA GLU A 273 -12.26 2.00 7.30
C GLU A 273 -11.72 2.40 5.93
N LYS A 274 -12.13 3.56 5.40
CA LYS A 274 -11.46 4.22 4.28
C LYS A 274 -10.39 5.14 4.85
N LYS A 275 -9.20 5.02 4.29
CA LYS A 275 -8.02 5.76 4.69
C LYS A 275 -7.81 6.90 3.69
N SER A 276 -7.68 8.14 4.18
CA SER A 276 -7.35 9.31 3.39
C SER A 276 -6.13 10.04 3.95
N ARG A 277 -5.48 10.81 3.10
CA ARG A 277 -4.38 11.69 3.45
C ARG A 277 -4.50 12.97 2.62
N ASP A 278 -4.44 14.10 3.28
CA ASP A 278 -4.61 15.42 2.62
C ASP A 278 -5.91 15.48 1.79
N GLY A 279 -7.01 14.91 2.31
CA GLY A 279 -8.31 14.84 1.64
C GLY A 279 -8.42 13.82 0.50
N ASN A 280 -7.33 13.15 0.11
CA ASN A 280 -7.31 12.18 -0.97
C ASN A 280 -7.42 10.74 -0.45
N PHE A 281 -8.22 9.92 -1.12
CA PHE A 281 -8.35 8.50 -0.80
C PHE A 281 -6.99 7.79 -0.95
N ASN A 282 -6.56 7.10 0.11
CA ASN A 282 -5.28 6.39 0.19
C ASN A 282 -5.44 4.90 0.55
N GLY A 283 -6.57 4.32 0.21
CA GLY A 283 -6.82 2.89 0.41
C GLY A 283 -7.77 2.57 1.56
N TYR A 284 -7.71 1.32 2.03
CA TYR A 284 -8.59 0.83 3.09
C TYR A 284 -7.78 0.50 4.33
N GLY A 285 -8.36 0.79 5.48
CA GLY A 285 -7.95 0.31 6.79
C GLY A 285 -8.49 -1.10 7.07
N ARG A 286 -9.02 -1.30 8.26
CA ARG A 286 -9.59 -2.58 8.72
C ARG A 286 -11.03 -2.75 8.24
N ILE A 287 -11.45 -4.00 8.05
CA ILE A 287 -12.87 -4.34 8.02
C ILE A 287 -13.28 -4.54 9.48
N ILE A 288 -14.19 -3.69 9.96
CA ILE A 288 -14.63 -3.72 11.37
C ILE A 288 -15.67 -4.82 11.58
N ALA A 289 -16.57 -4.97 10.62
CA ALA A 289 -17.55 -6.06 10.59
C ALA A 289 -17.91 -6.40 9.15
N ALA A 290 -18.23 -7.65 8.91
CA ALA A 290 -18.68 -8.12 7.60
C ALA A 290 -19.73 -9.22 7.73
N ARG A 291 -20.61 -9.29 6.72
CA ARG A 291 -21.54 -10.40 6.51
C ARG A 291 -21.47 -10.80 5.04
N PHE A 292 -21.40 -12.09 4.79
CA PHE A 292 -21.48 -12.66 3.45
C PHE A 292 -22.60 -13.71 3.43
N ILE A 293 -23.55 -13.59 2.51
CA ILE A 293 -24.63 -14.55 2.30
C ILE A 293 -24.27 -15.32 1.03
N ASN A 294 -23.83 -16.56 1.20
CA ASN A 294 -23.45 -17.47 0.12
C ASN A 294 -24.44 -18.63 0.04
N ASP A 295 -25.11 -18.77 -1.08
CA ASP A 295 -26.11 -19.82 -1.31
C ASP A 295 -27.17 -19.90 -0.18
N GLY A 296 -27.59 -18.73 0.32
CA GLY A 296 -28.55 -18.59 1.43
C GLY A 296 -27.97 -18.80 2.84
N THR A 297 -26.70 -19.21 2.96
CA THR A 297 -26.02 -19.34 4.26
C THR A 297 -25.34 -18.03 4.64
N SER A 298 -25.62 -17.51 5.84
CA SER A 298 -25.00 -16.29 6.35
C SER A 298 -23.71 -16.59 7.10
N TYR A 299 -22.61 -15.96 6.70
CA TYR A 299 -21.33 -15.92 7.38
C TYR A 299 -21.10 -14.52 7.94
N GLU A 300 -20.74 -14.41 9.20
CA GLU A 300 -20.54 -13.13 9.88
C GLU A 300 -19.16 -13.08 10.52
N GLY A 301 -18.51 -11.92 10.46
CA GLY A 301 -17.21 -11.68 11.06
C GLY A 301 -17.17 -10.30 11.71
N PHE A 302 -16.84 -10.25 12.99
CA PHE A 302 -16.70 -9.04 13.77
C PHE A 302 -15.27 -8.95 14.30
N LEU A 303 -14.63 -7.81 14.11
CA LEU A 303 -13.27 -7.57 14.58
C LEU A 303 -13.28 -7.30 16.07
N PHE A 304 -12.46 -8.04 16.84
CA PHE A 304 -12.34 -7.89 18.28
C PHE A 304 -10.97 -8.34 18.77
N TYR A 305 -10.65 -8.05 20.04
CA TYR A 305 -9.36 -8.42 20.62
C TYR A 305 -9.20 -9.93 20.76
N ASP A 306 -8.04 -10.43 20.32
CA ASP A 306 -7.68 -11.83 20.44
C ASP A 306 -7.52 -12.21 21.92
N SER A 307 -8.03 -13.36 22.30
CA SER A 307 -7.96 -13.85 23.67
C SER A 307 -6.59 -14.42 24.08
N GLU A 308 -5.75 -14.72 23.09
CA GLU A 308 -4.45 -15.36 23.30
C GLU A 308 -3.26 -14.41 23.13
N GLU A 309 -3.42 -13.34 22.33
CA GLU A 309 -2.38 -12.37 22.01
C GLU A 309 -2.84 -10.96 22.37
N GLU A 310 -2.31 -10.42 23.46
CA GLU A 310 -2.62 -9.06 23.94
C GLU A 310 -2.38 -8.01 22.84
N GLY A 311 -3.37 -7.15 22.62
CA GLY A 311 -3.32 -6.09 21.61
C GLY A 311 -3.52 -6.55 20.17
N LYS A 312 -3.68 -7.83 19.90
CA LYS A 312 -3.99 -8.35 18.57
C LYS A 312 -5.49 -8.37 18.33
N LEU A 313 -5.88 -7.99 17.11
CA LEU A 313 -7.26 -8.08 16.64
C LEU A 313 -7.45 -9.32 15.76
N SER A 314 -8.59 -10.00 15.92
CA SER A 314 -8.99 -11.16 15.14
C SER A 314 -10.48 -11.11 14.84
N TYR A 315 -10.93 -11.87 13.84
CA TYR A 315 -12.35 -11.94 13.50
C TYR A 315 -13.02 -13.12 14.23
N PHE A 316 -14.18 -12.84 14.79
CA PHE A 316 -15.01 -13.82 15.50
C PHE A 316 -16.44 -13.81 14.91
N ASP A 317 -17.10 -14.97 14.95
CA ASP A 317 -18.52 -15.04 14.65
C ASP A 317 -19.37 -14.48 15.81
N ARG A 318 -20.68 -14.34 15.62
CA ARG A 318 -21.62 -13.83 16.64
C ARG A 318 -21.51 -14.53 17.99
N ASN A 319 -21.05 -15.76 18.03
CA ASN A 319 -20.90 -16.59 19.23
C ASN A 319 -19.49 -16.53 19.85
N GLY A 320 -18.62 -15.65 19.37
CA GLY A 320 -17.26 -15.52 19.85
C GLY A 320 -16.32 -16.64 19.40
N LYS A 321 -16.70 -17.43 18.40
CA LYS A 321 -15.83 -18.42 17.79
C LYS A 321 -14.92 -17.74 16.77
N ALA A 322 -13.60 -17.96 16.84
CA ALA A 322 -12.66 -17.41 15.88
C ALA A 322 -12.92 -17.93 14.46
N LEU A 323 -13.03 -17.02 13.49
CA LEU A 323 -13.14 -17.36 12.07
C LEU A 323 -11.82 -17.93 11.56
N GLN A 324 -10.71 -17.38 12.02
CA GLN A 324 -9.40 -17.86 11.63
C GLN A 324 -9.16 -19.27 12.14
N LYS A 325 -8.84 -20.18 11.24
CA LYS A 325 -8.45 -21.54 11.62
C LYS A 325 -6.98 -21.57 12.03
N ALA A 326 -6.66 -22.47 12.94
CA ALA A 326 -5.29 -22.60 13.44
C ALA A 326 -4.30 -23.05 12.35
N PHE A 327 -4.78 -23.54 11.21
CA PHE A 327 -3.95 -24.03 10.13
C PHE A 327 -4.51 -23.64 8.76
N LEU A 328 -3.62 -23.27 7.83
CA LEU A 328 -3.93 -23.16 6.40
C LEU A 328 -4.24 -24.54 5.83
N ARG A 329 -5.10 -24.60 4.83
CA ARG A 329 -5.39 -25.85 4.10
C ARG A 329 -4.18 -26.35 3.32
N THR A 330 -3.38 -25.43 2.76
CA THR A 330 -2.20 -25.76 1.94
C THR A 330 -1.01 -24.88 2.30
N PRO A 331 0.20 -25.44 2.37
CA PRO A 331 1.41 -24.72 2.72
C PRO A 331 2.07 -23.99 1.54
N VAL A 332 1.55 -24.17 0.31
CA VAL A 332 2.19 -23.69 -0.92
C VAL A 332 1.16 -23.48 -2.02
N HIS A 333 1.37 -22.49 -2.89
CA HIS A 333 0.66 -22.41 -4.16
C HIS A 333 1.20 -23.49 -5.09
N PHE A 334 0.37 -24.39 -5.52
CA PHE A 334 0.76 -25.56 -6.29
C PHE A 334 -0.01 -25.68 -7.61
N THR A 335 0.61 -26.34 -8.59
CA THR A 335 -0.02 -26.61 -9.89
C THR A 335 -0.97 -27.80 -9.82
N ARG A 336 -0.56 -28.85 -9.09
CA ARG A 336 -1.33 -30.09 -8.89
C ARG A 336 -0.81 -30.86 -7.67
N ILE A 337 -1.66 -31.70 -7.11
CA ILE A 337 -1.24 -32.74 -6.15
C ILE A 337 -0.65 -33.89 -6.97
N SER A 338 0.65 -34.14 -6.84
CA SER A 338 1.34 -35.21 -7.54
C SER A 338 1.26 -36.56 -6.83
N SER A 339 1.05 -36.53 -5.51
CA SER A 339 0.86 -37.75 -4.70
C SER A 339 0.03 -37.44 -3.45
N ARG A 340 -0.92 -38.33 -3.15
CA ARG A 340 -1.73 -38.23 -1.94
C ARG A 340 -1.21 -39.15 -0.83
N PHE A 341 -1.68 -38.91 0.36
CA PHE A 341 -1.44 -39.77 1.52
C PHE A 341 -1.93 -41.21 1.24
N THR A 342 -1.07 -42.19 1.45
CA THR A 342 -1.41 -43.59 1.27
C THR A 342 -0.61 -44.51 2.20
N SER A 343 -1.24 -45.60 2.66
CA SER A 343 -0.58 -46.64 3.45
C SER A 343 0.34 -47.54 2.63
N ALA A 344 0.12 -47.66 1.33
CA ALA A 344 0.91 -48.50 0.44
C ALA A 344 0.91 -47.97 -1.00
N ARG A 345 2.10 -47.61 -1.54
CA ARG A 345 2.32 -47.33 -2.96
C ARG A 345 3.68 -47.87 -3.42
N LYS A 346 3.82 -48.13 -4.70
CA LYS A 346 5.13 -48.45 -5.31
C LYS A 346 6.00 -47.15 -5.30
N HIS A 347 7.11 -47.21 -4.60
CA HIS A 347 8.02 -46.05 -4.50
C HIS A 347 8.70 -45.80 -5.86
N PRO A 348 8.59 -44.60 -6.44
CA PRO A 348 9.02 -44.32 -7.81
C PRO A 348 10.54 -44.51 -8.03
N ILE A 349 11.37 -44.30 -7.00
CA ILE A 349 12.84 -44.46 -7.09
C ILE A 349 13.27 -45.84 -6.60
N LEU A 350 12.72 -46.35 -5.51
CA LEU A 350 13.17 -47.59 -4.88
C LEU A 350 12.48 -48.86 -5.43
N GLY A 351 11.39 -48.72 -6.19
CA GLY A 351 10.62 -49.82 -6.76
C GLY A 351 9.86 -50.69 -5.78
N ILE A 352 10.01 -50.49 -4.47
CA ILE A 352 9.37 -51.27 -3.38
C ILE A 352 8.02 -50.63 -3.00
N THR A 353 7.09 -51.47 -2.49
CA THR A 353 5.84 -50.95 -1.93
C THR A 353 6.09 -50.39 -0.54
N ARG A 354 5.76 -49.11 -0.35
CA ARG A 354 5.97 -48.37 0.89
C ARG A 354 4.83 -47.39 1.16
N ALA A 355 4.56 -47.13 2.44
CA ALA A 355 3.67 -46.07 2.85
C ALA A 355 4.21 -44.71 2.42
N HIS A 356 3.31 -43.83 1.98
CA HIS A 356 3.59 -42.40 1.70
C HIS A 356 2.73 -41.54 2.65
N PRO A 357 3.21 -41.27 3.88
CA PRO A 357 2.44 -40.53 4.85
C PRO A 357 2.58 -39.01 4.66
N ALA A 358 2.36 -38.54 3.41
CA ALA A 358 2.51 -37.17 2.95
C ALA A 358 1.51 -36.82 1.86
N ILE A 359 1.36 -35.53 1.59
CA ILE A 359 0.84 -35.02 0.32
C ILE A 359 2.00 -34.33 -0.42
N ASP A 360 2.20 -34.72 -1.68
CA ASP A 360 3.18 -34.09 -2.55
C ASP A 360 2.51 -33.02 -3.41
N TYR A 361 2.85 -31.75 -3.19
CA TYR A 361 2.38 -30.60 -3.95
C TYR A 361 3.40 -30.24 -5.03
N ALA A 362 3.09 -30.50 -6.30
CA ALA A 362 3.94 -30.11 -7.43
C ALA A 362 3.88 -28.58 -7.63
N ALA A 363 5.03 -27.94 -7.56
CA ALA A 363 5.18 -26.51 -7.80
C ALA A 363 6.58 -26.20 -8.35
N PRO A 364 6.78 -25.09 -9.10
CA PRO A 364 8.08 -24.69 -9.59
C PRO A 364 9.12 -24.55 -8.46
N LYS A 365 10.38 -24.87 -8.77
CA LYS A 365 11.49 -24.62 -7.82
C LYS A 365 11.54 -23.15 -7.45
N GLY A 366 11.67 -22.85 -6.17
CA GLY A 366 11.71 -21.46 -5.65
C GLY A 366 10.34 -20.92 -5.24
N THR A 367 9.22 -21.63 -5.50
CA THR A 367 7.91 -21.23 -4.99
C THR A 367 7.94 -21.12 -3.47
N PRO A 368 7.46 -20.00 -2.86
CA PRO A 368 7.43 -19.82 -1.42
C PRO A 368 6.60 -20.90 -0.71
N VAL A 369 7.15 -21.46 0.36
CA VAL A 369 6.47 -22.41 1.25
C VAL A 369 6.17 -21.70 2.57
N MET A 370 4.92 -21.74 3.00
CA MET A 370 4.40 -21.05 4.17
C MET A 370 4.19 -22.01 5.36
N ALA A 371 4.40 -21.51 6.56
CA ALA A 371 3.97 -22.20 7.77
C ALA A 371 2.44 -22.32 7.77
N VAL A 372 1.90 -23.52 7.86
CA VAL A 372 0.44 -23.71 7.88
C VAL A 372 -0.22 -23.17 9.16
N GLY A 373 0.52 -22.99 10.23
CA GLY A 373 0.03 -22.45 11.51
C GLY A 373 1.14 -21.85 12.35
N ASP A 374 0.76 -21.10 13.37
CA ASP A 374 1.69 -20.58 14.37
C ASP A 374 2.45 -21.71 15.03
N GLY A 375 3.77 -21.56 15.20
CA GLY A 375 4.57 -22.64 15.77
C GLY A 375 6.02 -22.28 16.04
N THR A 376 6.75 -23.27 16.55
CA THR A 376 8.19 -23.17 16.77
C THR A 376 8.93 -24.14 15.85
N VAL A 377 9.95 -23.67 15.18
CA VAL A 377 10.84 -24.50 14.35
C VAL A 377 11.62 -25.43 15.27
N THR A 378 11.37 -26.74 15.20
CA THR A 378 12.14 -27.74 15.92
C THR A 378 13.33 -28.27 15.13
N ARG A 379 13.26 -28.15 13.79
CA ARG A 379 14.34 -28.52 12.88
C ARG A 379 14.30 -27.66 11.60
N ALA A 380 15.46 -27.19 11.18
CA ALA A 380 15.70 -26.63 9.86
C ALA A 380 17.09 -27.11 9.42
N ALA A 381 17.16 -28.29 8.77
CA ALA A 381 18.43 -28.92 8.40
C ALA A 381 18.26 -29.88 7.22
N TYR A 382 19.36 -30.16 6.51
CA TYR A 382 19.39 -31.24 5.53
C TYR A 382 19.27 -32.61 6.24
N THR A 383 18.33 -33.44 5.81
CA THR A 383 17.96 -34.69 6.51
C THR A 383 17.79 -35.85 5.51
N GLY A 384 18.90 -36.46 5.12
CA GLY A 384 18.90 -37.68 4.28
C GLY A 384 17.93 -37.63 3.11
N GLY A 385 17.04 -38.60 2.99
CA GLY A 385 16.08 -38.70 1.91
C GLY A 385 15.05 -37.56 1.84
N TYR A 386 14.84 -36.81 2.92
CA TYR A 386 13.96 -35.63 2.93
C TYR A 386 14.61 -34.38 2.32
N GLY A 387 15.92 -34.39 2.11
CA GLY A 387 16.64 -33.21 1.66
C GLY A 387 16.62 -32.09 2.73
N HIS A 388 16.48 -30.85 2.30
CA HIS A 388 16.24 -29.73 3.20
C HIS A 388 14.85 -29.84 3.81
N LEU A 389 14.80 -29.98 5.14
CA LEU A 389 13.60 -30.25 5.92
C LEU A 389 13.39 -29.17 6.98
N ILE A 390 12.15 -28.67 7.06
CA ILE A 390 11.67 -27.88 8.20
C ILE A 390 10.65 -28.73 8.97
N ILE A 391 10.73 -28.69 10.29
CA ILE A 391 9.73 -29.27 11.20
C ILE A 391 9.25 -28.17 12.14
N LEU A 392 7.93 -27.96 12.17
CA LEU A 392 7.28 -27.04 13.10
C LEU A 392 6.50 -27.83 14.15
N LYS A 393 6.62 -27.40 15.39
CA LYS A 393 5.78 -27.85 16.49
C LYS A 393 4.73 -26.79 16.78
N HIS A 394 3.46 -27.19 16.76
CA HIS A 394 2.30 -26.34 17.00
C HIS A 394 1.66 -26.63 18.36
N ARG A 395 0.74 -25.78 18.78
CA ARG A 395 -0.11 -26.07 19.96
C ARG A 395 -0.94 -27.34 19.75
N GLY A 396 -1.37 -27.97 20.84
CA GLY A 396 -2.19 -29.17 20.77
C GLY A 396 -1.46 -30.43 20.30
N GLY A 397 -0.12 -30.46 20.32
CA GLY A 397 0.69 -31.64 20.00
C GLY A 397 0.73 -31.99 18.50
N LEU A 398 0.38 -31.04 17.64
CA LEU A 398 0.55 -31.15 16.19
C LEU A 398 1.97 -30.80 15.79
N GLU A 399 2.49 -31.50 14.79
CA GLU A 399 3.77 -31.26 14.13
C GLU A 399 3.57 -31.25 12.62
N THR A 400 4.13 -30.29 11.91
CA THR A 400 4.14 -30.26 10.45
C THR A 400 5.56 -30.33 9.91
N GLN A 401 5.73 -31.02 8.79
CA GLN A 401 7.01 -31.24 8.14
C GLN A 401 6.94 -30.79 6.67
N TYR A 402 7.98 -30.11 6.23
CA TYR A 402 8.12 -29.54 4.91
C TYR A 402 9.45 -30.01 4.31
N ALA A 403 9.40 -30.94 3.38
CA ALA A 403 10.60 -31.59 2.84
C ALA A 403 10.86 -31.25 1.37
N HIS A 404 12.02 -31.65 0.87
CA HIS A 404 12.55 -31.42 -0.47
C HIS A 404 12.77 -29.96 -0.82
N LEU A 405 12.89 -29.07 0.19
CA LEU A 405 13.08 -27.63 -0.02
C LEU A 405 14.38 -27.32 -0.76
N SER A 406 14.45 -26.20 -1.48
CA SER A 406 15.70 -25.67 -2.05
C SER A 406 16.51 -24.87 -1.03
N GLY A 407 15.87 -24.35 0.01
CA GLY A 407 16.49 -23.57 1.08
C GLY A 407 15.48 -23.06 2.09
N TYR A 408 15.98 -22.41 3.13
CA TYR A 408 15.20 -21.84 4.23
C TYR A 408 15.05 -20.34 4.03
N ALA A 409 13.95 -19.75 4.48
CA ALA A 409 13.76 -18.31 4.49
C ALA A 409 14.66 -17.66 5.57
N LYS A 410 14.95 -16.37 5.40
CA LYS A 410 15.78 -15.59 6.34
C LYS A 410 15.19 -15.67 7.75
N GLY A 411 16.01 -16.00 8.74
CA GLY A 411 15.62 -16.12 10.15
C GLY A 411 15.01 -17.47 10.56
N VAL A 412 14.71 -18.37 9.63
CA VAL A 412 14.16 -19.70 9.92
C VAL A 412 15.26 -20.66 10.35
N ARG A 413 15.33 -20.92 11.65
CA ARG A 413 16.29 -21.81 12.31
C ARG A 413 15.64 -22.51 13.50
N SER A 414 16.24 -23.60 13.98
CA SER A 414 15.76 -24.28 15.17
C SER A 414 15.62 -23.31 16.34
N GLY A 415 14.50 -23.36 17.04
CA GLY A 415 14.10 -22.45 18.11
C GLY A 415 13.36 -21.18 17.65
N ALA A 416 13.35 -20.85 16.36
CA ALA A 416 12.63 -19.68 15.87
C ALA A 416 11.10 -19.88 15.96
N LYS A 417 10.37 -18.84 16.39
CA LYS A 417 8.91 -18.78 16.28
C LYS A 417 8.53 -18.32 14.87
N VAL A 418 7.48 -18.90 14.33
CA VAL A 418 6.91 -18.53 13.02
C VAL A 418 5.40 -18.38 13.16
N SER A 419 4.85 -17.44 12.40
CA SER A 419 3.41 -17.19 12.33
C SER A 419 2.78 -17.94 11.16
N GLN A 420 1.48 -18.24 11.24
CA GLN A 420 0.69 -18.78 10.13
C GLN A 420 0.83 -17.88 8.88
N GLY A 421 1.05 -18.50 7.71
CA GLY A 421 1.27 -17.77 6.45
C GLY A 421 2.69 -17.22 6.27
N GLN A 422 3.55 -17.25 7.29
CA GLN A 422 4.94 -16.81 7.15
C GLN A 422 5.69 -17.72 6.18
N VAL A 423 6.42 -17.12 5.21
CA VAL A 423 7.33 -17.88 4.34
C VAL A 423 8.46 -18.47 5.17
N ILE A 424 8.59 -19.80 5.16
CA ILE A 424 9.60 -20.54 5.93
C ILE A 424 10.69 -21.14 5.06
N GLY A 425 10.43 -21.34 3.76
CA GLY A 425 11.38 -21.92 2.82
C GLY A 425 10.85 -21.85 1.38
N TYR A 426 11.50 -22.57 0.49
CA TYR A 426 11.18 -22.54 -0.92
C TYR A 426 11.18 -23.95 -1.50
N VAL A 427 10.23 -24.23 -2.41
CA VAL A 427 10.14 -25.52 -3.11
C VAL A 427 11.45 -25.87 -3.79
N GLY A 428 11.85 -27.12 -3.68
CA GLY A 428 13.05 -27.65 -4.30
C GLY A 428 12.85 -29.07 -4.83
N SER A 429 13.96 -29.78 -4.97
CA SER A 429 14.02 -31.20 -5.35
C SER A 429 15.22 -31.86 -4.67
N THR A 430 15.48 -31.52 -3.41
CA THR A 430 16.62 -32.04 -2.64
C THR A 430 16.27 -33.40 -1.99
N GLY A 431 17.29 -34.23 -1.72
CA GLY A 431 17.09 -35.57 -1.18
C GLY A 431 16.55 -36.57 -2.20
N LEU A 432 15.69 -37.49 -1.79
CA LEU A 432 15.08 -38.52 -2.65
C LEU A 432 13.83 -37.96 -3.36
N SER A 433 14.04 -37.13 -4.36
CA SER A 433 13.01 -36.46 -5.14
C SER A 433 13.21 -36.71 -6.64
N THR A 434 12.13 -36.88 -7.39
CA THR A 434 12.13 -37.05 -8.86
C THR A 434 11.92 -35.74 -9.61
N GLY A 435 11.58 -34.66 -8.95
CA GLY A 435 11.34 -33.36 -9.55
C GLY A 435 10.84 -32.35 -8.52
N PRO A 436 10.70 -31.05 -8.90
CA PRO A 436 10.31 -30.00 -7.98
C PRO A 436 8.92 -30.24 -7.37
N HIS A 437 8.85 -30.39 -6.05
CA HIS A 437 7.63 -30.51 -5.27
C HIS A 437 7.90 -30.27 -3.79
N LEU A 438 6.83 -30.05 -3.03
CA LEU A 438 6.82 -30.04 -1.56
C LEU A 438 6.21 -31.35 -1.07
N ASP A 439 6.96 -32.14 -0.29
CA ASP A 439 6.42 -33.25 0.50
C ASP A 439 5.97 -32.65 1.86
N PHE A 440 4.65 -32.63 2.07
CA PHE A 440 4.02 -32.06 3.26
C PHE A 440 3.40 -33.14 4.13
N ARG A 441 3.73 -33.11 5.42
CA ARG A 441 3.28 -34.12 6.40
C ARG A 441 2.76 -33.46 7.66
N ILE A 442 1.77 -34.13 8.28
CA ILE A 442 1.24 -33.78 9.60
C ILE A 442 1.37 -34.98 10.54
N LYS A 443 1.85 -34.70 11.76
CA LYS A 443 1.78 -35.65 12.87
C LYS A 443 0.86 -35.14 13.98
N LYS A 444 0.08 -36.02 14.55
CA LYS A 444 -0.72 -35.79 15.75
C LYS A 444 -0.40 -36.88 16.80
N GLY A 445 0.04 -36.47 17.98
CA GLY A 445 0.46 -37.43 19.01
C GLY A 445 1.58 -38.39 18.54
N GLY A 446 2.53 -37.88 17.72
CA GLY A 446 3.66 -38.65 17.19
C GLY A 446 3.35 -39.54 15.97
N LYS A 447 2.08 -39.71 15.56
CA LYS A 447 1.67 -40.52 14.42
C LYS A 447 1.35 -39.64 13.21
N PHE A 448 1.77 -40.07 12.00
CA PHE A 448 1.36 -39.42 10.78
C PHE A 448 -0.13 -39.55 10.53
N VAL A 449 -0.78 -38.46 10.15
CA VAL A 449 -2.21 -38.40 9.83
C VAL A 449 -2.37 -37.82 8.41
N ASN A 450 -3.47 -38.19 7.76
CA ASN A 450 -3.74 -37.66 6.42
C ASN A 450 -4.07 -36.15 6.48
N PRO A 451 -3.26 -35.27 5.83
CA PRO A 451 -3.53 -33.84 5.83
C PRO A 451 -4.89 -33.46 5.23
N ASP A 452 -5.41 -34.22 4.24
CA ASP A 452 -6.72 -33.97 3.61
C ASP A 452 -7.90 -34.19 4.59
N HIS A 453 -7.71 -35.02 5.60
CA HIS A 453 -8.78 -35.45 6.52
C HIS A 453 -8.62 -34.90 7.96
N ILE A 454 -7.63 -34.03 8.18
CA ILE A 454 -7.48 -33.44 9.50
C ILE A 454 -8.54 -32.35 9.70
N ILE A 455 -9.29 -32.47 10.80
CA ILE A 455 -10.14 -31.36 11.23
C ILE A 455 -9.23 -30.25 11.74
N ILE A 456 -9.18 -29.15 11.02
CA ILE A 456 -8.41 -27.97 11.40
C ILE A 456 -9.24 -27.22 12.44
N PRO A 457 -8.81 -27.15 13.72
CA PRO A 457 -9.52 -26.39 14.72
C PRO A 457 -9.48 -24.88 14.36
N SER A 458 -10.51 -24.16 14.73
CA SER A 458 -10.43 -22.68 14.77
C SER A 458 -9.37 -22.26 15.79
N LYS A 459 -8.85 -21.04 15.70
CA LYS A 459 -8.11 -20.42 16.80
C LYS A 459 -8.98 -20.42 18.06
N ALA A 460 -8.38 -20.09 19.21
CA ALA A 460 -9.15 -20.06 20.43
C ALA A 460 -10.37 -19.13 20.32
N PRO A 461 -11.54 -19.54 20.84
CA PRO A 461 -12.68 -18.65 20.95
C PRO A 461 -12.39 -17.57 21.99
N LEU A 462 -13.24 -16.56 22.03
CA LEU A 462 -13.21 -15.55 23.09
C LEU A 462 -13.35 -16.20 24.46
N ARG A 463 -12.67 -15.64 25.45
CA ARG A 463 -12.81 -16.06 26.84
C ARG A 463 -14.17 -15.64 27.40
N ALA A 464 -14.65 -16.36 28.43
CA ALA A 464 -15.94 -16.08 29.04
C ALA A 464 -16.05 -14.66 29.61
N ASP A 465 -14.95 -14.10 30.12
CA ASP A 465 -14.88 -12.73 30.62
C ASP A 465 -14.98 -11.65 29.54
N GLN A 466 -14.70 -11.99 28.28
CA GLN A 466 -14.80 -11.07 27.12
C GLN A 466 -16.19 -11.11 26.47
N MET A 467 -17.01 -12.12 26.73
CA MET A 467 -18.24 -12.38 25.98
C MET A 467 -19.33 -11.32 26.19
N GLU A 468 -19.39 -10.68 27.36
CA GLU A 468 -20.38 -9.62 27.64
C GLU A 468 -20.08 -8.38 26.79
N GLU A 469 -18.85 -7.88 26.82
CA GLU A 469 -18.39 -6.74 26.04
C GLU A 469 -18.49 -7.04 24.53
N TYR A 470 -18.08 -8.22 24.11
CA TYR A 470 -18.21 -8.67 22.73
C TYR A 470 -19.67 -8.68 22.26
N GLY A 471 -20.59 -9.16 23.10
CA GLY A 471 -22.02 -9.18 22.77
C GLY A 471 -22.59 -7.79 22.53
N LEU A 472 -22.23 -6.79 23.33
CA LEU A 472 -22.62 -5.38 23.13
C LEU A 472 -22.01 -4.82 21.84
N THR A 473 -20.76 -5.16 21.56
CA THR A 473 -20.06 -4.83 20.34
C THR A 473 -20.77 -5.36 19.10
N VAL A 474 -21.07 -6.66 19.09
CA VAL A 474 -21.78 -7.32 17.99
C VAL A 474 -23.15 -6.70 17.75
N GLN A 475 -23.89 -6.40 18.83
CA GLN A 475 -25.23 -5.78 18.72
C GLN A 475 -25.14 -4.41 18.00
N LYS A 476 -24.19 -3.59 18.36
CA LYS A 476 -23.99 -2.26 17.75
C LYS A 476 -23.54 -2.38 16.29
N LEU A 477 -22.54 -3.21 16.02
CA LEU A 477 -22.03 -3.41 14.65
C LEU A 477 -23.09 -4.06 13.72
N ASP A 478 -23.95 -4.90 14.25
CA ASP A 478 -25.04 -5.51 13.49
C ASP A 478 -26.11 -4.50 13.05
N LEU A 479 -26.42 -3.50 13.89
CA LEU A 479 -27.31 -2.38 13.51
C LEU A 479 -26.72 -1.56 12.36
N LEU A 480 -25.41 -1.29 12.41
CA LEU A 480 -24.70 -0.60 11.33
C LEU A 480 -24.66 -1.43 10.04
N LEU A 481 -24.40 -2.75 10.13
CA LEU A 481 -24.42 -3.67 8.98
C LEU A 481 -25.81 -3.84 8.35
N GLN A 482 -26.88 -3.49 9.07
CA GLN A 482 -28.25 -3.49 8.56
C GLN A 482 -28.68 -2.13 8.01
N GLY A 483 -27.78 -1.12 8.03
CA GLY A 483 -28.10 0.25 7.64
C GLY A 483 -29.14 0.94 8.54
N LYS A 484 -29.33 0.44 9.77
CA LYS A 484 -30.33 0.97 10.73
C LYS A 484 -29.79 2.12 11.56
N GLU A 485 -28.48 2.30 11.62
CA GLU A 485 -27.79 3.42 12.26
C GLU A 485 -26.88 4.11 11.27
N ASP A 486 -26.67 5.42 11.42
CA ASP A 486 -25.77 6.18 10.57
C ASP A 486 -24.31 5.89 10.97
N VAL A 487 -23.55 5.43 10.00
CA VAL A 487 -22.12 5.12 10.16
C VAL A 487 -21.30 6.37 10.52
N LYS A 488 -21.76 7.57 10.14
CA LYS A 488 -21.08 8.85 10.42
C LYS A 488 -21.05 9.20 11.91
N GLU A 489 -22.02 8.71 12.68
CA GLU A 489 -22.05 8.90 14.13
C GLU A 489 -21.15 7.92 14.88
N PHE A 490 -20.61 6.90 14.19
CA PHE A 490 -19.77 5.87 14.78
C PHE A 490 -18.29 6.23 14.64
N ASN A 491 -17.64 6.56 15.75
CA ASN A 491 -16.21 6.77 15.80
C ASN A 491 -15.50 5.44 16.06
N ALA A 492 -14.99 4.81 14.98
CA ALA A 492 -14.30 3.52 15.04
C ALA A 492 -13.02 3.58 15.91
N GLU A 493 -12.32 4.70 15.92
CA GLU A 493 -11.09 4.89 16.68
C GLU A 493 -11.35 5.00 18.19
N ASN A 494 -12.35 5.81 18.58
CA ASN A 494 -12.80 5.87 19.98
C ASN A 494 -13.39 4.56 20.45
N TRP A 495 -14.07 3.83 19.57
CA TRP A 495 -14.63 2.53 19.88
C TRP A 495 -13.53 1.49 20.13
N LEU A 496 -12.51 1.42 19.27
CA LEU A 496 -11.35 0.52 19.44
C LEU A 496 -10.47 0.94 20.63
N ASN A 497 -10.36 2.25 20.91
CA ASN A 497 -9.63 2.74 22.07
C ASN A 497 -10.43 2.55 23.39
N GLY A 498 -11.74 2.50 23.33
CA GLY A 498 -12.62 2.18 24.46
C GLY A 498 -12.65 0.70 24.83
N LEU A 499 -12.15 -0.16 23.92
CA LEU A 499 -11.93 -1.60 24.16
C LEU A 499 -10.56 -1.90 24.82
N ARG A 500 -9.74 -0.87 25.08
CA ARG A 500 -8.48 -0.98 25.85
C ARG A 500 -8.75 -0.77 27.33
#